data_777d2243217c706e2783ff3c26d4c541
#
_entry.id   777d2243217c706e2783ff3c26d4c541
#
_cell.length_a   1.000
_cell.length_b   1.000
_cell.length_c   1.000
_cell.angle_alpha   90.00
_cell.angle_beta   90.00
_cell.angle_gamma   90.00
#
_symmetry.space_group_name_H-M   'P 1'
#
loop_
_entity.id
_entity.type
_entity.pdbx_description
1 polymer ?
#
loop_
_entity_poly.entity_id
_entity_poly.type
_entity_poly.pdbx_seq_one_letter_code
_entity_poly.pdbx_strand_id
1 'polypeptide(L)'
;FLHEFIEFTAFICNVLIFIIVGVVIAQNVALDNLGKNLLMLGIIYVIIHVVRAVNTLLYYPRMKHAGYGLPGKDAVVVWWGALRGAIGLALALVVANEHLHVGNYSGPNPIPETIRDQFLFFVSGIVLLTLLVNATTIKGLVAALGLTKIPAVKALMMGQAAQVVERGAENEMDLLKNDRFLSGASWGRVRNYLPEIDVPTV
;
A
#
# COMPACT_ATOMS: atom_id res chain seq x y z
N PHE A 1 20.29 6.91 1.27
CA PHE A 1 20.04 8.22 1.93
C PHE A 1 18.97 9.04 1.19
N LEU A 2 19.13 9.32 -0.13
CA LEU A 2 18.15 10.12 -0.89
C LEU A 2 16.78 9.44 -0.95
N HIS A 3 16.74 8.14 -1.16
CA HIS A 3 15.50 7.35 -1.22
C HIS A 3 14.76 7.38 0.12
N GLU A 4 15.46 7.11 1.21
CA GLU A 4 14.90 7.15 2.57
C GLU A 4 14.39 8.54 2.95
N PHE A 5 15.12 9.60 2.54
CA PHE A 5 14.68 10.97 2.76
C PHE A 5 13.39 11.31 2.00
N ILE A 6 13.26 10.86 0.75
CA ILE A 6 12.04 11.06 -0.05
C ILE A 6 10.87 10.28 0.57
N GLU A 7 11.06 9.03 1.00
CA GLU A 7 10.03 8.25 1.68
C GLU A 7 9.57 8.89 2.99
N PHE A 8 10.50 9.35 3.80
CA PHE A 8 10.19 10.04 5.05
C PHE A 8 9.42 11.34 4.81
N THR A 9 9.83 12.13 3.82
CA THR A 9 9.14 13.38 3.45
C THR A 9 7.73 13.08 2.94
N ALA A 10 7.58 12.08 2.08
CA ALA A 10 6.28 11.66 1.57
C ALA A 10 5.35 11.18 2.69
N PHE A 11 5.87 10.45 3.67
CA PHE A 11 5.13 10.02 4.86
C PHE A 11 4.62 11.23 5.67
N ILE A 12 5.50 12.20 5.97
CA ILE A 12 5.11 13.41 6.71
C ILE A 12 4.04 14.20 5.95
N CYS A 13 4.23 14.43 4.65
CA CYS A 13 3.24 15.14 3.83
C CYS A 13 1.87 14.42 3.85
N ASN A 14 1.88 13.11 3.77
CA ASN A 14 0.67 12.30 3.81
C ASN A 14 -0.07 12.45 5.16
N VAL A 15 0.65 12.37 6.27
CA VAL A 15 0.11 12.55 7.63
C VAL A 15 -0.48 13.97 7.78
N LEU A 16 0.23 15.00 7.32
CA LEU A 16 -0.25 16.39 7.37
C LEU A 16 -1.56 16.57 6.59
N ILE A 17 -1.67 16.00 5.38
CA ILE A 17 -2.91 16.07 4.58
C ILE A 17 -4.07 15.42 5.35
N PHE A 18 -3.87 14.26 5.96
CA PHE A 18 -4.92 13.60 6.74
C PHE A 18 -5.36 14.43 7.96
N ILE A 19 -4.41 15.07 8.66
CA ILE A 19 -4.73 15.94 9.81
C ILE A 19 -5.54 17.16 9.35
N ILE A 20 -5.07 17.86 8.31
CA ILE A 20 -5.77 19.06 7.79
C ILE A 20 -7.17 18.70 7.34
N VAL A 21 -7.32 17.63 6.57
CA VAL A 21 -8.64 17.18 6.10
C VAL A 21 -9.54 16.78 7.28
N GLY A 22 -9.00 16.09 8.28
CA GLY A 22 -9.76 15.75 9.50
C GLY A 22 -10.31 16.99 10.22
N VAL A 23 -9.49 18.04 10.37
CA VAL A 23 -9.90 19.32 10.97
C VAL A 23 -10.98 20.00 10.13
N VAL A 24 -10.79 20.08 8.80
CA VAL A 24 -11.75 20.73 7.89
C VAL A 24 -13.09 19.99 7.88
N ILE A 25 -13.07 18.65 7.90
CA ILE A 25 -14.31 17.85 8.01
C ILE A 25 -15.02 18.15 9.32
N ALA A 26 -14.29 18.15 10.43
CA ALA A 26 -14.88 18.40 11.75
C ALA A 26 -15.54 19.78 11.85
N GLN A 27 -15.02 20.78 11.12
CA GLN A 27 -15.59 22.14 11.10
C GLN A 27 -16.81 22.25 10.19
N ASN A 28 -16.87 21.48 9.09
CA ASN A 28 -17.89 21.63 8.05
C ASN A 28 -18.99 20.54 8.11
N VAL A 29 -18.89 19.58 9.04
CA VAL A 29 -19.96 18.58 9.22
C VAL A 29 -21.16 19.25 9.88
N ALA A 30 -22.13 19.66 9.07
CA ALA A 30 -23.44 20.04 9.56
C ALA A 30 -24.16 18.81 10.13
N LEU A 31 -24.39 18.80 11.43
CA LEU A 31 -25.04 17.70 12.16
C LEU A 31 -26.52 17.50 11.79
N ASP A 32 -27.13 18.47 11.12
CA ASP A 32 -28.59 18.53 10.87
C ASP A 32 -29.14 17.39 9.99
N ASN A 33 -28.29 16.67 9.21
CA ASN A 33 -28.71 15.57 8.37
C ASN A 33 -27.71 14.40 8.36
N LEU A 34 -27.00 14.19 9.47
CA LEU A 34 -25.93 13.22 9.57
C LEU A 34 -26.36 11.82 9.15
N GLY A 35 -27.56 11.38 9.52
CA GLY A 35 -28.08 10.04 9.16
C GLY A 35 -28.26 9.85 7.66
N LYS A 36 -28.82 10.84 6.96
CA LYS A 36 -28.98 10.81 5.48
C LYS A 36 -27.61 10.83 4.79
N ASN A 37 -26.71 11.69 5.24
CA ASN A 37 -25.37 11.83 4.66
C ASN A 37 -24.55 10.54 4.86
N LEU A 38 -24.67 9.88 6.01
CA LEU A 38 -24.00 8.62 6.29
C LEU A 38 -24.54 7.47 5.43
N LEU A 39 -25.86 7.41 5.26
CA LEU A 39 -26.49 6.41 4.40
C LEU A 39 -26.07 6.63 2.94
N MET A 40 -26.03 7.87 2.47
CA MET A 40 -25.61 8.21 1.13
C MET A 40 -24.13 7.90 0.90
N LEU A 41 -23.28 8.17 1.90
CA LEU A 41 -21.87 7.77 1.90
C LEU A 41 -21.70 6.24 1.78
N GLY A 42 -22.49 5.46 2.51
CA GLY A 42 -22.50 4.00 2.40
C GLY A 42 -22.90 3.52 1.01
N ILE A 43 -23.92 4.13 0.41
CA ILE A 43 -24.36 3.80 -0.96
C ILE A 43 -23.25 4.11 -1.97
N ILE A 44 -22.62 5.29 -1.88
CA ILE A 44 -21.52 5.67 -2.78
C ILE A 44 -20.34 4.72 -2.61
N TYR A 45 -20.00 4.33 -1.38
CA TYR A 45 -18.96 3.35 -1.09
C TYR A 45 -19.23 2.01 -1.80
N VAL A 46 -20.45 1.48 -1.72
CA VAL A 46 -20.83 0.24 -2.40
C VAL A 46 -20.75 0.40 -3.93
N ILE A 47 -21.27 1.51 -4.47
CA ILE A 47 -21.20 1.78 -5.92
C ILE A 47 -19.75 1.80 -6.41
N ILE A 48 -18.84 2.43 -5.69
CA ILE A 48 -17.42 2.47 -6.03
C ILE A 48 -16.82 1.06 -6.07
N HIS A 49 -17.18 0.19 -5.12
CA HIS A 49 -16.71 -1.20 -5.09
C HIS A 49 -17.28 -2.02 -6.25
N VAL A 50 -18.54 -1.80 -6.61
CA VAL A 50 -19.16 -2.45 -7.79
C VAL A 50 -18.47 -2.01 -9.07
N VAL A 51 -18.28 -0.71 -9.29
CA VAL A 51 -17.57 -0.17 -10.46
C VAL A 51 -16.16 -0.75 -10.55
N ARG A 52 -15.47 -0.87 -9.45
CA ARG A 52 -14.14 -1.51 -9.40
C ARG A 52 -14.17 -2.99 -9.74
N ALA A 53 -15.16 -3.73 -9.21
CA ALA A 53 -15.33 -5.13 -9.56
C ALA A 53 -15.52 -5.30 -11.07
N VAL A 54 -16.38 -4.48 -11.66
CA VAL A 54 -16.62 -4.48 -13.12
C VAL A 54 -15.33 -4.14 -13.88
N ASN A 55 -14.60 -3.11 -13.49
CA ASN A 55 -13.33 -2.76 -14.11
C ASN A 55 -12.29 -3.88 -14.01
N THR A 56 -12.12 -4.46 -12.81
CA THR A 56 -11.20 -5.57 -12.62
C THR A 56 -11.57 -6.77 -13.47
N LEU A 57 -12.88 -7.10 -13.55
CA LEU A 57 -13.39 -8.20 -14.36
C LEU A 57 -13.19 -7.95 -15.86
N LEU A 58 -13.41 -6.71 -16.32
CA LEU A 58 -13.25 -6.32 -17.72
C LEU A 58 -11.78 -6.43 -18.19
N TYR A 59 -10.84 -6.02 -17.33
CA TYR A 59 -9.42 -6.06 -17.64
C TYR A 59 -8.78 -7.43 -17.33
N TYR A 60 -9.44 -8.27 -16.54
CA TYR A 60 -8.92 -9.59 -16.12
C TYR A 60 -8.42 -10.46 -17.28
N PRO A 61 -9.16 -10.64 -18.42
CA PRO A 61 -8.69 -11.48 -19.51
C PRO A 61 -7.38 -10.97 -20.13
N ARG A 62 -7.19 -9.66 -20.19
CA ARG A 62 -5.92 -9.07 -20.67
C ARG A 62 -4.78 -9.27 -19.67
N MET A 63 -5.05 -9.06 -18.38
CA MET A 63 -4.05 -9.22 -17.31
C MET A 63 -3.63 -10.68 -17.12
N LYS A 64 -4.52 -11.63 -17.39
CA LYS A 64 -4.21 -13.07 -17.34
C LYS A 64 -3.20 -13.51 -18.40
N HIS A 65 -3.16 -12.84 -19.56
CA HIS A 65 -2.28 -13.17 -20.68
C HIS A 65 -1.06 -12.24 -20.78
N ALA A 66 -0.99 -11.20 -19.95
CA ALA A 66 0.11 -10.25 -19.94
C ALA A 66 1.18 -10.66 -18.90
N GLY A 67 2.41 -10.77 -19.33
CA GLY A 67 3.56 -11.08 -18.47
C GLY A 67 3.45 -12.44 -17.76
N TYR A 68 3.62 -12.45 -16.44
CA TYR A 68 3.54 -13.68 -15.61
C TYR A 68 2.11 -14.21 -15.42
N GLY A 69 1.10 -13.50 -15.96
CA GLY A 69 -0.31 -13.81 -15.74
C GLY A 69 -0.80 -13.43 -14.34
N LEU A 70 -2.06 -12.95 -14.25
CA LEU A 70 -2.68 -12.62 -12.97
C LEU A 70 -3.60 -13.78 -12.54
N PRO A 71 -3.26 -14.56 -11.48
CA PRO A 71 -4.17 -15.57 -10.97
C PRO A 71 -5.44 -14.92 -10.38
N GLY A 72 -6.58 -15.61 -10.43
CA GLY A 72 -7.86 -15.08 -9.98
C GLY A 72 -7.86 -14.61 -8.52
N LYS A 73 -7.05 -15.22 -7.68
CA LYS A 73 -6.87 -14.81 -6.28
C LYS A 73 -6.25 -13.42 -6.14
N ASP A 74 -5.25 -13.12 -6.96
CA ASP A 74 -4.60 -11.81 -6.97
C ASP A 74 -5.53 -10.73 -7.52
N ALA A 75 -6.40 -11.07 -8.48
CA ALA A 75 -7.42 -10.15 -8.97
C ALA A 75 -8.39 -9.71 -7.88
N VAL A 76 -8.76 -10.61 -6.95
CA VAL A 76 -9.59 -10.27 -5.78
C VAL A 76 -8.85 -9.31 -4.85
N VAL A 77 -7.55 -9.52 -4.63
CA VAL A 77 -6.73 -8.60 -3.82
C VAL A 77 -6.61 -7.22 -4.48
N VAL A 78 -6.42 -7.17 -5.80
CA VAL A 78 -6.41 -5.92 -6.58
C VAL A 78 -7.75 -5.18 -6.49
N TRP A 79 -8.85 -5.91 -6.58
CA TRP A 79 -10.18 -5.33 -6.42
C TRP A 79 -10.40 -4.74 -5.02
N TRP A 80 -10.07 -5.49 -3.96
CA TRP A 80 -10.31 -5.06 -2.57
C TRP A 80 -9.28 -4.05 -2.08
N GLY A 81 -8.00 -4.21 -2.46
CA GLY A 81 -6.86 -3.45 -1.95
C GLY A 81 -6.74 -2.01 -2.45
N ALA A 82 -7.73 -1.49 -3.17
CA ALA A 82 -7.68 -0.13 -3.67
C ALA A 82 -7.94 0.91 -2.59
N LEU A 83 -6.89 1.31 -1.97
CA LEU A 83 -6.88 2.43 -1.07
C LEU A 83 -6.96 3.75 -1.85
N ARG A 84 -7.83 4.66 -1.40
CA ARG A 84 -7.86 6.03 -1.87
C ARG A 84 -6.80 6.81 -1.11
N GLY A 85 -5.87 7.43 -1.84
CA GLY A 85 -4.73 8.14 -1.24
C GLY A 85 -5.02 9.61 -0.94
N ALA A 86 -4.00 10.27 -0.37
CA ALA A 86 -4.00 11.68 -0.02
C ALA A 86 -4.27 12.63 -1.21
N ILE A 87 -3.95 12.21 -2.43
CA ILE A 87 -4.18 13.01 -3.65
C ILE A 87 -5.68 13.31 -3.82
N GLY A 88 -6.55 12.32 -3.63
CA GLY A 88 -8.00 12.54 -3.70
C GLY A 88 -8.51 13.53 -2.66
N LEU A 89 -7.96 13.47 -1.44
CA LEU A 89 -8.27 14.42 -0.37
C LEU A 89 -7.75 15.82 -0.68
N ALA A 90 -6.53 15.94 -1.18
CA ALA A 90 -5.96 17.23 -1.56
C ALA A 90 -6.78 17.92 -2.66
N LEU A 91 -7.19 17.15 -3.69
CA LEU A 91 -8.05 17.68 -4.75
C LEU A 91 -9.43 18.10 -4.22
N ALA A 92 -10.02 17.32 -3.31
CA ALA A 92 -11.29 17.68 -2.68
C ALA A 92 -11.16 18.96 -1.85
N LEU A 93 -10.04 19.13 -1.15
CA LEU A 93 -9.76 20.34 -0.39
C LEU A 93 -9.58 21.57 -1.30
N VAL A 94 -8.90 21.41 -2.45
CA VAL A 94 -8.77 22.47 -3.45
C VAL A 94 -10.13 22.89 -3.97
N VAL A 95 -10.99 21.93 -4.33
CA VAL A 95 -12.36 22.22 -4.80
C VAL A 95 -13.21 22.89 -3.71
N ALA A 96 -13.07 22.46 -2.46
CA ALA A 96 -13.79 23.05 -1.32
C ALA A 96 -13.31 24.48 -1.03
N ASN A 97 -12.02 24.77 -1.23
CA ASN A 97 -11.41 26.07 -0.96
C ASN A 97 -11.27 26.97 -2.20
N GLU A 98 -12.07 26.77 -3.24
CA GLU A 98 -11.99 27.54 -4.49
C GLU A 98 -12.21 29.05 -4.35
N HIS A 99 -12.41 29.57 -3.14
CA HIS A 99 -12.25 30.99 -2.82
C HIS A 99 -10.81 31.49 -2.85
N LEU A 100 -9.82 30.59 -2.86
CA LEU A 100 -8.43 30.96 -3.10
C LEU A 100 -8.27 31.21 -4.60
N HIS A 101 -8.36 32.48 -4.96
CA HIS A 101 -8.10 33.06 -6.28
C HIS A 101 -7.01 32.33 -7.07
N VAL A 102 -7.34 31.24 -7.73
CA VAL A 102 -6.56 30.75 -8.83
C VAL A 102 -7.06 31.51 -10.07
N GLY A 103 -6.56 32.76 -10.19
CA GLY A 103 -6.70 33.60 -11.35
C GLY A 103 -8.14 33.81 -11.84
N ASN A 104 -8.70 35.00 -11.67
CA ASN A 104 -9.80 35.64 -12.41
C ASN A 104 -10.88 34.72 -13.07
N TYR A 105 -11.21 33.59 -12.48
CA TYR A 105 -12.33 32.78 -12.91
C TYR A 105 -13.57 33.19 -12.10
N SER A 106 -14.08 34.37 -12.40
CA SER A 106 -15.48 34.73 -12.12
C SER A 106 -16.35 34.03 -13.15
N GLY A 107 -16.47 32.69 -13.03
CA GLY A 107 -17.47 31.95 -13.81
C GLY A 107 -18.87 32.42 -13.43
N PRO A 108 -19.82 32.42 -14.36
CA PRO A 108 -21.16 33.01 -14.15
C PRO A 108 -22.02 32.32 -13.08
N ASN A 109 -21.58 31.18 -12.51
CA ASN A 109 -22.27 30.46 -11.43
C ASN A 109 -21.24 29.84 -10.46
N PRO A 110 -20.90 30.50 -9.34
CA PRO A 110 -20.11 29.88 -8.30
C PRO A 110 -20.84 28.66 -7.72
N ILE A 111 -20.12 27.54 -7.54
CA ILE A 111 -20.69 26.34 -6.92
C ILE A 111 -21.17 26.72 -5.50
N PRO A 112 -22.44 26.45 -5.14
CA PRO A 112 -22.95 26.76 -3.82
C PRO A 112 -22.09 26.12 -2.71
N GLU A 113 -21.87 26.85 -1.62
CA GLU A 113 -21.06 26.37 -0.47
C GLU A 113 -21.54 25.01 0.04
N THR A 114 -22.83 24.83 0.15
CA THR A 114 -23.47 23.55 0.56
C THR A 114 -23.05 22.36 -0.30
N ILE A 115 -22.87 22.54 -1.62
CA ILE A 115 -22.44 21.46 -2.52
C ILE A 115 -20.96 21.17 -2.34
N ARG A 116 -20.15 22.19 -2.10
CA ARG A 116 -18.71 22.03 -1.85
C ARG A 116 -18.44 21.27 -0.55
N ASP A 117 -19.16 21.63 0.53
CA ASP A 117 -19.05 20.96 1.81
C ASP A 117 -19.51 19.51 1.75
N GLN A 118 -20.61 19.24 1.05
CA GLN A 118 -21.06 17.86 0.79
C GLN A 118 -20.06 17.06 -0.02
N PHE A 119 -19.45 17.66 -1.05
CA PHE A 119 -18.42 17.00 -1.86
C PHE A 119 -17.20 16.64 -1.00
N LEU A 120 -16.71 17.58 -0.18
CA LEU A 120 -15.61 17.35 0.74
C LEU A 120 -15.94 16.23 1.73
N PHE A 121 -17.15 16.24 2.30
CA PHE A 121 -17.63 15.21 3.22
C PHE A 121 -17.65 13.84 2.58
N PHE A 122 -18.19 13.69 1.37
CA PHE A 122 -18.26 12.39 0.70
C PHE A 122 -16.89 11.88 0.29
N VAL A 123 -16.02 12.71 -0.28
CA VAL A 123 -14.68 12.28 -0.69
C VAL A 123 -13.86 11.85 0.52
N SER A 124 -13.86 12.65 1.58
CA SER A 124 -13.10 12.34 2.78
C SER A 124 -13.67 11.13 3.54
N GLY A 125 -15.00 11.01 3.59
CA GLY A 125 -15.67 9.87 4.18
C GLY A 125 -15.36 8.56 3.45
N ILE A 126 -15.31 8.57 2.11
CA ILE A 126 -14.91 7.41 1.32
C ILE A 126 -13.45 7.03 1.58
N VAL A 127 -12.55 8.01 1.66
CA VAL A 127 -11.14 7.75 1.98
C VAL A 127 -11.02 7.12 3.37
N LEU A 128 -11.72 7.66 4.35
CA LEU A 128 -11.74 7.14 5.71
C LEU A 128 -12.30 5.71 5.77
N LEU A 129 -13.41 5.42 5.06
CA LEU A 129 -13.97 4.08 4.98
C LEU A 129 -13.02 3.10 4.30
N THR A 130 -12.35 3.49 3.21
CA THR A 130 -11.38 2.61 2.55
C THR A 130 -10.17 2.34 3.44
N LEU A 131 -9.73 3.28 4.26
CA LEU A 131 -8.65 3.07 5.22
C LEU A 131 -9.09 2.18 6.38
N LEU A 132 -10.27 2.43 6.95
CA LEU A 132 -10.75 1.66 8.09
C LEU A 132 -11.20 0.24 7.71
N VAL A 133 -11.88 0.07 6.58
CA VAL A 133 -12.44 -1.23 6.19
C VAL A 133 -11.44 -2.00 5.30
N ASN A 134 -11.04 -1.43 4.16
CA ASN A 134 -10.23 -2.16 3.20
C ASN A 134 -8.79 -2.40 3.70
N ALA A 135 -8.14 -1.38 4.29
CA ALA A 135 -6.76 -1.52 4.75
C ALA A 135 -6.63 -2.49 5.94
N THR A 136 -7.61 -2.51 6.86
CA THR A 136 -7.56 -3.43 8.00
C THR A 136 -7.88 -4.87 7.59
N THR A 137 -8.79 -5.06 6.64
CA THR A 137 -9.25 -6.39 6.22
C THR A 137 -8.37 -7.03 5.15
N ILE A 138 -7.54 -6.25 4.43
CA ILE A 138 -6.69 -6.76 3.33
C ILE A 138 -5.74 -7.86 3.81
N LYS A 139 -5.15 -7.72 5.00
CA LYS A 139 -4.24 -8.73 5.57
C LYS A 139 -4.95 -10.05 5.80
N GLY A 140 -6.16 -10.01 6.34
CA GLY A 140 -6.99 -11.20 6.53
C GLY A 140 -7.42 -11.84 5.20
N LEU A 141 -7.75 -11.00 4.21
CA LEU A 141 -8.12 -11.47 2.88
C LEU A 141 -6.95 -12.19 2.18
N VAL A 142 -5.75 -11.62 2.20
CA VAL A 142 -4.53 -12.21 1.62
C VAL A 142 -4.20 -13.54 2.29
N ALA A 143 -4.32 -13.61 3.63
CA ALA A 143 -4.14 -14.85 4.39
C ALA A 143 -5.19 -15.91 4.03
N ALA A 144 -6.48 -15.53 3.95
CA ALA A 144 -7.58 -16.43 3.58
C ALA A 144 -7.45 -16.98 2.15
N LEU A 145 -6.91 -16.18 1.22
CA LEU A 145 -6.64 -16.62 -0.15
C LEU A 145 -5.38 -17.50 -0.27
N GLY A 146 -4.61 -17.65 0.82
CA GLY A 146 -3.39 -18.46 0.87
C GLY A 146 -2.22 -17.87 0.06
N LEU A 147 -2.24 -16.56 -0.19
CA LEU A 147 -1.19 -15.86 -0.94
C LEU A 147 0.07 -15.56 -0.10
N THR A 148 0.02 -15.77 1.20
CA THR A 148 1.16 -15.65 2.11
C THR A 148 2.13 -16.81 2.01
N LYS A 149 1.72 -17.93 1.39
CA LYS A 149 2.59 -19.09 1.22
C LYS A 149 3.60 -18.85 0.13
N ILE A 150 4.88 -19.06 0.45
CA ILE A 150 5.95 -18.99 -0.54
C ILE A 150 5.76 -20.11 -1.56
N PRO A 151 5.74 -19.82 -2.87
CA PRO A 151 5.65 -20.87 -3.88
C PRO A 151 6.77 -21.91 -3.70
N ALA A 152 6.42 -23.20 -3.79
CA ALA A 152 7.38 -24.28 -3.57
C ALA A 152 8.64 -24.15 -4.42
N VAL A 153 8.50 -23.67 -5.66
CA VAL A 153 9.63 -23.40 -6.57
C VAL A 153 10.57 -22.32 -6.00
N LYS A 154 10.00 -21.24 -5.44
CA LYS A 154 10.81 -20.17 -4.84
C LYS A 154 11.53 -20.66 -3.57
N ALA A 155 10.86 -21.45 -2.74
CA ALA A 155 11.47 -22.07 -1.56
C ALA A 155 12.64 -23.00 -1.97
N LEU A 156 12.45 -23.80 -3.01
CA LEU A 156 13.49 -24.70 -3.55
C LEU A 156 14.68 -23.90 -4.11
N MET A 157 14.43 -22.83 -4.86
CA MET A 157 15.51 -21.96 -5.37
C MET A 157 16.26 -21.25 -4.24
N MET A 158 15.55 -20.78 -3.21
CA MET A 158 16.18 -20.18 -2.03
C MET A 158 17.02 -21.20 -1.27
N GLY A 159 16.55 -22.46 -1.15
CA GLY A 159 17.30 -23.55 -0.54
C GLY A 159 18.58 -23.89 -1.34
N GLN A 160 18.50 -23.94 -2.66
CA GLN A 160 19.68 -24.15 -3.51
C GLN A 160 20.67 -22.98 -3.41
N ALA A 161 20.18 -21.74 -3.44
CA ALA A 161 21.05 -20.58 -3.28
C ALA A 161 21.74 -20.54 -1.91
N ALA A 162 21.02 -20.88 -0.83
CA ALA A 162 21.58 -21.00 0.51
C ALA A 162 22.72 -22.04 0.56
N GLN A 163 22.51 -23.23 -0.02
CA GLN A 163 23.54 -24.26 -0.10
C GLN A 163 24.78 -23.83 -0.89
N VAL A 164 24.60 -23.08 -1.98
CA VAL A 164 25.73 -22.58 -2.77
C VAL A 164 26.55 -21.57 -1.97
N VAL A 165 25.87 -20.66 -1.25
CA VAL A 165 26.53 -19.66 -0.39
C VAL A 165 27.26 -20.34 0.78
N GLU A 166 26.63 -21.33 1.42
CA GLU A 166 27.21 -22.06 2.54
C GLU A 166 28.45 -22.84 2.12
N ARG A 167 28.38 -23.56 1.00
CA ARG A 167 29.57 -24.28 0.43
C ARG A 167 30.65 -23.28 0.02
N GLY A 168 30.28 -22.14 -0.56
CA GLY A 168 31.24 -21.10 -0.91
C GLY A 168 31.98 -20.58 0.32
N ALA A 169 31.23 -20.28 1.39
CA ALA A 169 31.79 -19.82 2.64
C ALA A 169 32.70 -20.86 3.32
N GLU A 170 32.32 -22.15 3.27
CA GLU A 170 33.17 -23.24 3.79
C GLU A 170 34.46 -23.38 2.99
N ASN A 171 34.40 -23.37 1.66
CA ASN A 171 35.57 -23.43 0.79
C ASN A 171 36.52 -22.25 1.03
N GLU A 172 36.01 -21.03 1.11
CA GLU A 172 36.82 -19.85 1.40
C GLU A 172 37.46 -19.93 2.79
N MET A 173 36.69 -20.40 3.78
CA MET A 173 37.22 -20.61 5.12
C MET A 173 38.35 -21.64 5.17
N ASP A 174 38.25 -22.73 4.39
CA ASP A 174 39.28 -23.73 4.33
C ASP A 174 40.53 -23.23 3.56
N LEU A 175 40.36 -22.41 2.53
CA LEU A 175 41.46 -21.72 1.87
C LEU A 175 42.19 -20.80 2.83
N LEU A 176 41.44 -19.99 3.62
CA LEU A 176 42.02 -19.09 4.58
C LEU A 176 42.70 -19.80 5.75
N LYS A 177 42.23 -20.97 6.20
CA LYS A 177 42.90 -21.80 7.21
C LYS A 177 44.29 -22.25 6.78
N ASN A 178 44.49 -22.49 5.48
CA ASN A 178 45.74 -22.91 4.92
C ASN A 178 46.72 -21.74 4.66
N ASP A 179 46.24 -20.49 4.82
CA ASP A 179 47.10 -19.31 4.70
C ASP A 179 48.05 -19.19 5.89
N ARG A 180 49.33 -19.03 5.59
CA ARG A 180 50.43 -18.94 6.57
C ARG A 180 50.23 -17.77 7.53
N PHE A 181 49.62 -16.68 7.12
CA PHE A 181 49.39 -15.49 7.93
C PHE A 181 48.22 -15.66 8.90
N LEU A 182 47.27 -16.54 8.59
CA LEU A 182 46.04 -16.75 9.35
C LEU A 182 46.06 -18.06 10.19
N SER A 183 47.16 -18.78 10.22
CA SER A 183 47.28 -20.06 10.92
C SER A 183 47.04 -19.96 12.47
N GLY A 184 47.18 -18.77 13.07
CA GLY A 184 46.90 -18.53 14.48
C GLY A 184 45.49 -18.04 14.81
N ALA A 185 44.59 -17.90 13.81
CA ALA A 185 43.25 -17.42 14.02
C ALA A 185 42.35 -18.47 14.70
N SER A 186 41.43 -18.04 15.57
CA SER A 186 40.49 -18.95 16.23
C SER A 186 39.27 -19.20 15.33
N TRP A 187 39.38 -20.16 14.41
CA TRP A 187 38.40 -20.49 13.40
C TRP A 187 37.04 -20.92 13.97
N GLY A 188 37.00 -21.47 15.19
CA GLY A 188 35.75 -21.76 15.89
C GLY A 188 34.93 -20.51 16.21
N ARG A 189 35.60 -19.38 16.50
CA ARG A 189 34.92 -18.09 16.69
C ARG A 189 34.46 -17.49 15.35
N VAL A 190 35.27 -17.58 14.33
CA VAL A 190 34.93 -17.09 12.99
C VAL A 190 33.65 -17.74 12.47
N ARG A 191 33.47 -19.05 12.71
CA ARG A 191 32.27 -19.79 12.31
C ARG A 191 30.99 -19.22 12.95
N ASN A 192 31.06 -18.69 14.18
CA ASN A 192 29.91 -18.11 14.86
C ASN A 192 29.49 -16.73 14.30
N TYR A 193 30.33 -16.12 13.46
CA TYR A 193 30.03 -14.86 12.78
C TYR A 193 29.54 -15.06 11.34
N LEU A 194 29.54 -16.29 10.84
CA LEU A 194 28.92 -16.57 9.54
C LEU A 194 27.40 -16.42 9.69
N PRO A 195 26.73 -15.69 8.77
CA PRO A 195 25.30 -15.52 8.85
C PRO A 195 24.62 -16.90 8.65
N GLU A 196 23.77 -17.25 9.60
CA GLU A 196 22.89 -18.41 9.47
C GLU A 196 21.81 -18.07 8.44
N ILE A 197 21.78 -18.80 7.33
CA ILE A 197 20.81 -18.55 6.25
C ILE A 197 19.54 -19.30 6.59
N ASP A 198 18.56 -18.56 7.12
CA ASP A 198 17.24 -19.11 7.43
C ASP A 198 16.49 -19.42 6.11
N VAL A 199 16.36 -20.70 5.78
CA VAL A 199 15.63 -21.15 4.59
C VAL A 199 14.19 -21.35 4.99
N PRO A 200 13.24 -20.61 4.41
CA PRO A 200 11.84 -20.76 4.75
C PRO A 200 11.36 -22.19 4.42
N THR A 201 10.89 -22.90 5.44
CA THR A 201 10.26 -24.21 5.29
C THR A 201 8.92 -24.10 4.56
N VAL A 202 8.66 -24.99 3.63
CA VAL A 202 7.43 -25.07 2.80
C VAL A 202 6.24 -25.49 3.65
#